data_32fd5a2420928e8896bba0e79c40bb40
#
_entry.id   32fd5a2420928e8896bba0e79c40bb40
#
_cell.length_a   1.000
_cell.length_b   1.000
_cell.length_c   1.000
_cell.angle_alpha   90.00
_cell.angle_beta   90.00
_cell.angle_gamma   90.00
#
_symmetry.space_group_name_H-M   'P 1'
#
loop_
_entity.id
_entity.type
_entity.pdbx_description
1 polymer ?
#
loop_
_entity_poly.entity_id
_entity_poly.type
_entity_poly.pdbx_seq_one_letter_code
_entity_poly.pdbx_strand_id
1 'polypeptide(L)'
;MKKILLLSMISAAFALGSCSSDEEQELQAPSVSVDSNEATRAQFAEDDGKNVMSGAPYIQAKNLINKVPTDYIAEMTDTLGRANITPEQYAEIQDFTKRLVAGLTTQTEKYTKCYDWVRSNVKYEYSDNDPYSVFKDFKGICQGYANLLFIMLHSIDIPAFVCNGVLNPVGGHAWNYVNCDGKWYVSDPTNSGSWLMVATSSYSHLLPSSFDVVLAKENGVWFNYNEYHLNICSVDSSEEIFVVPFSALGYQVTSFSPTKPLNPNIRQINIGKNIKSLGESYMGLMYNAPNVEYIEVDPENTTFASYLGVVYRKNGNEFQLTYIPAAMKCVELMPMETMYKNTVYRHDAMETLIVAPGTKKIEAWGVENCPNLKIAYVPEDTEIANNAFTGVHPDFQIIRGDYTNIPEIRED
;
A
#
# COMPACT_ATOMS: atom_id res chain seq x y z
N MET A 1 38.69 -1.91 19.21
CA MET A 1 38.14 -3.23 18.81
C MET A 1 37.16 -3.67 19.90
N LYS A 2 35.91 -3.29 19.79
CA LYS A 2 34.82 -3.79 20.65
C LYS A 2 33.78 -4.35 19.71
N LYS A 3 33.62 -5.66 19.73
CA LYS A 3 32.54 -6.38 19.04
C LYS A 3 31.23 -6.00 19.71
N ILE A 4 30.31 -5.41 18.98
CA ILE A 4 28.92 -5.23 19.42
C ILE A 4 28.14 -6.32 18.69
N LEU A 5 27.77 -7.36 19.43
CA LEU A 5 26.78 -8.31 19.02
C LEU A 5 25.41 -7.58 19.07
N LEU A 6 24.74 -7.40 17.95
CA LEU A 6 23.31 -7.07 17.95
C LEU A 6 22.54 -8.39 17.86
N LEU A 7 22.14 -8.88 19.02
CA LEU A 7 21.07 -9.87 19.11
C LEU A 7 19.76 -9.13 18.81
N SER A 8 18.99 -9.61 17.83
CA SER A 8 17.58 -9.27 17.71
C SER A 8 16.84 -9.99 18.83
N MET A 9 16.86 -9.44 20.03
CA MET A 9 16.04 -9.91 21.13
C MET A 9 14.69 -9.20 21.08
N ILE A 10 13.65 -9.96 20.81
CA ILE A 10 12.29 -9.58 21.23
C ILE A 10 12.30 -9.77 22.76
N SER A 11 12.67 -8.73 23.50
CA SER A 11 12.57 -8.73 24.95
C SER A 11 11.17 -8.31 25.35
N ALA A 12 10.29 -9.26 25.61
CA ALA A 12 9.12 -9.02 26.42
C ALA A 12 9.56 -8.98 27.89
N ALA A 13 9.66 -7.78 28.45
CA ALA A 13 9.86 -7.61 29.89
C ALA A 13 8.49 -7.71 30.58
N PHE A 14 8.30 -8.78 31.34
CA PHE A 14 7.25 -8.84 32.36
C PHE A 14 7.90 -8.85 33.75
N ALA A 15 7.46 -7.94 34.59
CA ALA A 15 7.73 -7.93 36.00
C ALA A 15 6.44 -8.08 36.80
N LEU A 16 6.46 -9.13 37.62
CA LEU A 16 5.86 -9.29 38.96
C LEU A 16 4.37 -9.64 39.09
N GLY A 17 4.16 -10.80 39.68
CA GLY A 17 2.98 -11.15 40.46
C GLY A 17 2.79 -12.63 40.72
N SER A 18 3.52 -13.16 41.67
CA SER A 18 3.24 -14.22 42.65
C SER A 18 2.12 -15.24 42.43
N CYS A 19 2.55 -16.53 42.54
CA CYS A 19 1.86 -17.75 43.06
C CYS A 19 0.80 -18.45 42.20
N SER A 20 1.19 -19.51 41.56
CA SER A 20 0.95 -20.91 41.86
C SER A 20 1.22 -21.79 40.62
N SER A 21 1.82 -22.92 40.91
CA SER A 21 2.21 -24.03 40.03
C SER A 21 1.22 -24.37 38.93
N ASP A 22 1.66 -24.17 37.67
CA ASP A 22 1.49 -25.06 36.53
C ASP A 22 2.54 -24.62 35.49
N GLU A 23 3.34 -25.56 35.03
CA GLU A 23 4.40 -25.32 34.05
C GLU A 23 3.77 -25.01 32.69
N GLU A 24 3.51 -23.74 32.40
CA GLU A 24 3.33 -23.29 31.02
C GLU A 24 4.70 -23.15 30.39
N GLN A 25 5.02 -24.03 29.44
CA GLN A 25 6.18 -23.87 28.58
C GLN A 25 5.98 -22.60 27.72
N GLU A 26 6.69 -21.55 28.08
CA GLU A 26 6.85 -20.37 27.25
C GLU A 26 7.43 -20.77 25.89
N LEU A 27 6.66 -20.59 24.82
CA LEU A 27 7.13 -20.75 23.45
C LEU A 27 8.19 -19.66 23.16
N GLN A 28 9.42 -19.96 23.42
CA GLN A 28 10.55 -19.10 23.00
C GLN A 28 10.73 -19.29 21.49
N ALA A 29 10.74 -18.19 20.75
CA ALA A 29 11.13 -18.20 19.36
C ALA A 29 12.51 -18.86 19.20
N PRO A 30 12.71 -19.77 18.25
CA PRO A 30 13.99 -20.42 18.06
C PRO A 30 15.05 -19.38 17.75
N SER A 31 16.13 -19.34 18.57
CA SER A 31 17.30 -18.54 18.30
C SER A 31 18.11 -19.20 17.18
N VAL A 32 17.89 -18.77 15.96
CA VAL A 32 18.70 -19.18 14.82
C VAL A 32 19.93 -18.25 14.76
N SER A 33 21.10 -18.81 14.99
CA SER A 33 22.36 -18.13 14.69
C SER A 33 22.57 -18.15 13.18
N VAL A 34 22.13 -17.11 12.49
CA VAL A 34 22.54 -16.87 11.11
C VAL A 34 24.00 -16.41 11.13
N ASP A 35 24.91 -17.20 10.59
CA ASP A 35 26.26 -16.73 10.27
C ASP A 35 26.12 -15.69 9.16
N SER A 36 25.98 -14.44 9.57
CA SER A 36 25.89 -13.31 8.66
C SER A 36 27.27 -13.02 8.08
N ASN A 37 27.42 -13.16 6.77
CA ASN A 37 28.42 -12.40 6.06
C ASN A 37 28.25 -10.92 6.42
N GLU A 38 29.24 -10.32 7.07
CA GLU A 38 29.20 -8.96 7.64
C GLU A 38 28.98 -7.84 6.62
N ALA A 39 28.75 -8.16 5.34
CA ALA A 39 28.67 -7.18 4.24
C ALA A 39 27.26 -6.65 3.97
N THR A 40 26.20 -7.25 4.47
CA THR A 40 24.80 -6.85 4.14
C THR A 40 23.91 -6.73 5.37
N ARG A 41 24.36 -6.03 6.40
CA ARG A 41 23.46 -5.66 7.49
C ARG A 41 22.37 -4.74 6.95
N ALA A 42 21.13 -5.10 7.18
CA ALA A 42 19.96 -4.28 6.82
C ALA A 42 20.19 -2.84 7.32
N GLN A 43 20.29 -1.92 6.39
CA GLN A 43 20.35 -0.49 6.70
C GLN A 43 18.92 0.05 6.66
N PHE A 44 18.46 0.61 7.75
CA PHE A 44 17.18 1.31 7.81
C PHE A 44 17.41 2.82 7.68
N ALA A 45 16.44 3.51 7.09
CA ALA A 45 16.48 4.96 7.05
C ALA A 45 16.28 5.51 8.46
N GLU A 46 17.25 6.30 8.93
CA GLU A 46 17.17 6.97 10.22
C GLU A 46 16.28 8.22 10.14
N ASP A 47 15.77 8.64 11.30
CA ASP A 47 15.15 9.96 11.46
C ASP A 47 16.22 11.02 11.12
N ASP A 48 16.04 11.71 10.01
CA ASP A 48 16.99 12.72 9.52
C ASP A 48 16.92 14.04 10.32
N GLY A 49 16.16 14.06 11.41
CA GLY A 49 16.02 15.23 12.29
C GLY A 49 15.33 16.42 11.62
N LYS A 50 14.89 16.27 10.37
CA LYS A 50 14.04 17.27 9.73
C LYS A 50 12.72 17.29 10.49
N ASN A 51 12.36 18.46 11.03
CA ASN A 51 11.10 18.64 11.73
C ASN A 51 9.95 18.18 10.82
N VAL A 52 9.48 16.98 11.07
CA VAL A 52 8.28 16.46 10.45
C VAL A 52 7.14 17.35 10.92
N MET A 53 6.43 17.97 9.98
CA MET A 53 5.34 18.87 10.33
C MET A 53 4.33 18.13 11.19
N SER A 54 4.20 18.57 12.43
CA SER A 54 3.19 18.07 13.37
C SER A 54 1.83 18.69 13.00
N GLY A 55 0.79 17.90 13.07
CA GLY A 55 -0.56 18.37 12.84
C GLY A 55 -1.52 17.21 12.60
N ALA A 56 -2.82 17.49 12.68
CA ALA A 56 -3.82 16.48 12.32
C ALA A 56 -3.61 16.05 10.85
N PRO A 57 -3.84 14.78 10.52
CA PRO A 57 -3.57 14.24 9.17
C PRO A 57 -4.17 15.07 8.04
N TYR A 58 -5.39 15.60 8.20
CA TYR A 58 -6.04 16.44 7.19
C TYR A 58 -5.36 17.81 6.99
N ILE A 59 -4.64 18.35 8.00
CA ILE A 59 -3.84 19.57 7.86
C ILE A 59 -2.60 19.28 7.03
N GLN A 60 -1.95 18.17 7.30
CA GLN A 60 -0.81 17.69 6.51
C GLN A 60 -1.23 17.48 5.05
N ALA A 61 -2.36 16.85 4.81
CA ALA A 61 -2.92 16.65 3.47
C ALA A 61 -3.10 17.98 2.72
N LYS A 62 -3.72 18.96 3.34
CA LYS A 62 -3.92 20.31 2.74
C LYS A 62 -2.60 20.98 2.36
N ASN A 63 -1.56 20.81 3.16
CA ASN A 63 -0.25 21.36 2.87
C ASN A 63 0.47 20.63 1.73
N LEU A 64 0.24 19.32 1.60
CA LEU A 64 0.82 18.50 0.52
C LEU A 64 0.29 18.89 -0.86
N ILE A 65 -0.89 19.47 -0.98
CA ILE A 65 -1.44 19.95 -2.26
C ILE A 65 -0.51 20.94 -2.93
N ASN A 66 0.16 21.79 -2.15
CA ASN A 66 1.14 22.75 -2.69
C ASN A 66 2.43 22.09 -3.20
N LYS A 67 2.61 20.79 -2.99
CA LYS A 67 3.73 20.02 -3.53
C LYS A 67 3.42 19.39 -4.88
N VAL A 68 2.14 19.34 -5.26
CA VAL A 68 1.74 18.86 -6.59
C VAL A 68 2.23 19.86 -7.64
N PRO A 69 2.95 19.43 -8.68
CA PRO A 69 3.35 20.31 -9.77
C PRO A 69 2.16 21.06 -10.37
N THR A 70 2.34 22.35 -10.68
CA THR A 70 1.25 23.20 -11.17
C THR A 70 0.81 22.88 -12.59
N ASP A 71 1.63 22.11 -13.31
CA ASP A 71 1.39 21.59 -14.66
C ASP A 71 1.09 20.08 -14.66
N TYR A 72 0.76 19.50 -13.49
CA TYR A 72 0.51 18.10 -13.36
C TYR A 72 -0.71 17.63 -14.18
N ILE A 73 -0.45 16.86 -15.22
CA ILE A 73 -1.47 16.13 -15.97
C ILE A 73 -1.21 14.63 -15.78
N ALA A 74 -2.20 13.91 -15.28
CA ALA A 74 -2.09 12.46 -15.11
C ALA A 74 -1.89 11.76 -16.48
N GLU A 75 -1.12 10.68 -16.48
CA GLU A 75 -0.94 9.90 -17.71
C GLU A 75 -2.27 9.29 -18.17
N MET A 76 -2.49 9.24 -19.47
CA MET A 76 -3.74 8.75 -20.08
C MET A 76 -4.07 7.33 -19.61
N THR A 77 -3.10 6.42 -19.62
CA THR A 77 -3.31 5.01 -19.20
C THR A 77 -3.78 4.93 -17.74
N ASP A 78 -3.13 5.68 -16.85
CA ASP A 78 -3.51 5.72 -15.44
C ASP A 78 -4.90 6.36 -15.26
N THR A 79 -5.18 7.42 -16.01
CA THR A 79 -6.48 8.13 -15.99
C THR A 79 -7.62 7.22 -16.40
N LEU A 80 -7.49 6.52 -17.54
CA LEU A 80 -8.55 5.63 -18.04
C LEU A 80 -8.78 4.44 -17.10
N GLY A 81 -7.70 3.83 -16.57
CA GLY A 81 -7.80 2.72 -15.64
C GLY A 81 -8.50 3.09 -14.34
N ARG A 82 -8.16 4.23 -13.75
CA ARG A 82 -8.79 4.72 -12.51
C ARG A 82 -10.23 5.16 -12.73
N ALA A 83 -10.52 5.79 -13.86
CA ALA A 83 -11.87 6.24 -14.20
C ALA A 83 -12.77 5.10 -14.66
N ASN A 84 -12.22 3.91 -14.92
CA ASN A 84 -12.94 2.75 -15.45
C ASN A 84 -13.70 3.08 -16.76
N ILE A 85 -13.03 3.74 -17.69
CA ILE A 85 -13.56 4.09 -19.01
C ILE A 85 -12.63 3.63 -20.12
N THR A 86 -13.19 3.43 -21.32
CA THR A 86 -12.41 3.06 -22.52
C THR A 86 -11.83 4.31 -23.20
N PRO A 87 -10.82 4.15 -24.08
CA PRO A 87 -10.32 5.25 -24.91
C PRO A 87 -11.41 5.93 -25.75
N GLU A 88 -12.37 5.17 -26.26
CA GLU A 88 -13.48 5.69 -27.08
C GLU A 88 -14.44 6.53 -26.23
N GLN A 89 -14.76 6.07 -25.02
CA GLN A 89 -15.58 6.81 -24.07
C GLN A 89 -14.90 8.12 -23.65
N TYR A 90 -13.61 8.07 -23.40
CA TYR A 90 -12.83 9.28 -23.13
C TYR A 90 -12.85 10.24 -24.31
N ALA A 91 -12.64 9.75 -25.54
CA ALA A 91 -12.65 10.57 -26.75
C ALA A 91 -14.00 11.29 -26.96
N GLU A 92 -15.12 10.62 -26.66
CA GLU A 92 -16.46 11.24 -26.72
C GLU A 92 -16.59 12.40 -25.72
N ILE A 93 -16.16 12.21 -24.47
CA ILE A 93 -16.17 13.28 -23.46
C ILE A 93 -15.22 14.42 -23.89
N GLN A 94 -14.05 14.08 -24.42
CA GLN A 94 -13.07 15.07 -24.90
C GLN A 94 -13.65 15.93 -26.04
N ASP A 95 -14.24 15.32 -27.04
CA ASP A 95 -14.86 16.02 -28.17
C ASP A 95 -15.98 16.95 -27.71
N PHE A 96 -16.81 16.46 -26.80
CA PHE A 96 -17.85 17.29 -26.18
C PHE A 96 -17.23 18.48 -25.43
N THR A 97 -16.23 18.23 -24.59
CA THR A 97 -15.60 19.27 -23.75
C THR A 97 -14.91 20.32 -24.61
N LYS A 98 -14.20 19.92 -25.68
CA LYS A 98 -13.56 20.85 -26.63
C LYS A 98 -14.59 21.78 -27.29
N ARG A 99 -15.76 21.23 -27.68
CA ARG A 99 -16.87 22.07 -28.24
C ARG A 99 -17.45 23.00 -27.19
N LEU A 100 -17.61 22.51 -25.94
CA LEU A 100 -18.19 23.28 -24.83
C LEU A 100 -17.36 24.53 -24.50
N VAL A 101 -16.02 24.41 -24.58
CA VAL A 101 -15.08 25.51 -24.24
C VAL A 101 -14.56 26.24 -25.48
N ALA A 102 -15.12 25.98 -26.66
CA ALA A 102 -14.66 26.61 -27.91
C ALA A 102 -14.72 28.16 -27.81
N GLY A 103 -13.62 28.81 -28.19
CA GLY A 103 -13.51 30.29 -28.14
C GLY A 103 -13.12 30.87 -26.77
N LEU A 104 -13.05 30.05 -25.71
CA LEU A 104 -12.54 30.47 -24.42
C LEU A 104 -11.00 30.39 -24.41
N THR A 105 -10.33 31.38 -23.79
CA THR A 105 -8.87 31.49 -23.87
C THR A 105 -8.15 31.15 -22.57
N THR A 106 -8.72 31.50 -21.43
CA THR A 106 -8.10 31.27 -20.11
C THR A 106 -8.47 29.93 -19.50
N GLN A 107 -7.60 29.39 -18.67
CA GLN A 107 -7.91 28.16 -17.91
C GLN A 107 -9.13 28.36 -17.00
N THR A 108 -9.23 29.50 -16.36
CA THR A 108 -10.35 29.85 -15.47
C THR A 108 -11.69 29.87 -16.23
N GLU A 109 -11.77 30.47 -17.42
CA GLU A 109 -13.00 30.46 -18.23
C GLU A 109 -13.40 29.03 -18.63
N LYS A 110 -12.44 28.24 -19.12
CA LYS A 110 -12.69 26.84 -19.52
C LYS A 110 -13.13 25.99 -18.33
N TYR A 111 -12.46 26.11 -17.21
CA TYR A 111 -12.84 25.45 -15.97
C TYR A 111 -14.27 25.82 -15.55
N THR A 112 -14.55 27.11 -15.46
CA THR A 112 -15.88 27.61 -15.08
C THR A 112 -16.97 27.02 -15.96
N LYS A 113 -16.72 26.97 -17.27
CA LYS A 113 -17.68 26.39 -18.22
C LYS A 113 -17.92 24.91 -18.00
N CYS A 114 -16.87 24.11 -17.73
CA CYS A 114 -16.99 22.69 -17.40
C CYS A 114 -17.72 22.48 -16.07
N TYR A 115 -17.35 23.22 -15.04
CA TYR A 115 -17.96 23.19 -13.72
C TYR A 115 -19.46 23.50 -13.77
N ASP A 116 -19.84 24.62 -14.43
CA ASP A 116 -21.24 25.01 -14.57
C ASP A 116 -22.05 24.00 -15.36
N TRP A 117 -21.44 23.38 -16.39
CA TRP A 117 -22.10 22.35 -17.16
C TRP A 117 -22.38 21.09 -16.31
N VAL A 118 -21.37 20.55 -15.61
CA VAL A 118 -21.55 19.39 -14.73
C VAL A 118 -22.64 19.68 -13.71
N ARG A 119 -22.54 20.81 -13.04
CA ARG A 119 -23.49 21.20 -11.99
C ARG A 119 -24.92 21.40 -12.47
N SER A 120 -25.10 21.94 -13.67
CA SER A 120 -26.43 22.27 -14.19
C SER A 120 -27.11 21.07 -14.86
N ASN A 121 -26.34 20.11 -15.33
CA ASN A 121 -26.87 18.99 -16.10
C ASN A 121 -26.92 17.66 -15.31
N VAL A 122 -26.02 17.47 -14.36
CA VAL A 122 -26.01 16.25 -13.55
C VAL A 122 -26.94 16.42 -12.34
N LYS A 123 -27.85 15.47 -12.16
CA LYS A 123 -28.76 15.39 -11.01
C LYS A 123 -28.09 14.56 -9.91
N TYR A 124 -28.14 15.04 -8.66
CA TYR A 124 -27.63 14.28 -7.52
C TYR A 124 -28.55 13.11 -7.21
N GLU A 125 -28.19 11.95 -7.69
CA GLU A 125 -28.96 10.71 -7.58
C GLU A 125 -27.97 9.53 -7.60
N TYR A 126 -28.28 8.47 -6.86
CA TYR A 126 -27.41 7.30 -6.82
C TYR A 126 -27.34 6.64 -8.21
N SER A 127 -26.14 6.43 -8.72
CA SER A 127 -25.86 5.77 -10.00
C SER A 127 -24.43 5.23 -9.98
N ASP A 128 -23.98 4.62 -11.06
CA ASP A 128 -22.56 4.36 -11.29
C ASP A 128 -21.78 5.67 -11.25
N ASN A 129 -20.59 5.62 -10.66
CA ASN A 129 -19.75 6.81 -10.47
C ASN A 129 -18.63 6.92 -11.53
N ASP A 130 -18.59 6.02 -12.52
CA ASP A 130 -17.69 6.22 -13.64
C ASP A 130 -18.11 7.44 -14.46
N PRO A 131 -17.16 8.23 -14.95
CA PRO A 131 -17.49 9.51 -15.58
C PRO A 131 -18.29 9.40 -16.87
N TYR A 132 -18.21 8.26 -17.59
CA TYR A 132 -18.96 8.09 -18.82
C TYR A 132 -20.44 7.81 -18.56
N SER A 133 -20.76 6.95 -17.58
CA SER A 133 -22.15 6.73 -17.13
C SER A 133 -22.77 8.04 -16.64
N VAL A 134 -22.04 8.83 -15.83
CA VAL A 134 -22.51 10.13 -15.36
C VAL A 134 -22.74 11.10 -16.52
N PHE A 135 -21.84 11.10 -17.52
CA PHE A 135 -21.95 11.94 -18.73
C PHE A 135 -23.17 11.57 -19.59
N LYS A 136 -23.52 10.28 -19.70
CA LYS A 136 -24.65 9.80 -20.52
C LYS A 136 -25.98 9.92 -19.82
N ASP A 137 -26.02 9.59 -18.52
CA ASP A 137 -27.27 9.44 -17.77
C ASP A 137 -27.67 10.72 -17.02
N PHE A 138 -26.74 11.70 -16.93
CA PHE A 138 -26.93 12.96 -16.19
C PHE A 138 -27.28 12.72 -14.71
N LYS A 139 -26.70 11.70 -14.09
CA LYS A 139 -26.92 11.32 -12.70
C LYS A 139 -25.60 10.95 -12.04
N GLY A 140 -25.45 11.28 -10.77
CA GLY A 140 -24.28 10.92 -9.98
C GLY A 140 -24.40 11.36 -8.53
N ILE A 141 -23.62 10.72 -7.65
CA ILE A 141 -23.34 11.24 -6.30
C ILE A 141 -22.04 12.08 -6.36
N CYS A 142 -21.56 12.56 -5.23
CA CYS A 142 -20.38 13.40 -5.16
C CYS A 142 -19.17 12.83 -5.94
N GLN A 143 -18.93 11.53 -5.86
CA GLN A 143 -17.86 10.85 -6.59
C GLN A 143 -18.04 10.96 -8.10
N GLY A 144 -19.26 10.75 -8.60
CA GLY A 144 -19.58 10.85 -10.03
C GLY A 144 -19.39 12.26 -10.57
N TYR A 145 -19.82 13.28 -9.82
CA TYR A 145 -19.58 14.70 -10.17
C TYR A 145 -18.09 15.01 -10.25
N ALA A 146 -17.33 14.58 -9.24
CA ALA A 146 -15.89 14.84 -9.19
C ALA A 146 -15.14 14.11 -10.32
N ASN A 147 -15.50 12.85 -10.60
CA ASN A 147 -14.89 12.06 -11.67
C ASN A 147 -15.18 12.66 -13.06
N LEU A 148 -16.41 13.06 -13.32
CA LEU A 148 -16.76 13.67 -14.61
C LEU A 148 -16.05 15.00 -14.81
N LEU A 149 -16.05 15.89 -13.80
CA LEU A 149 -15.34 17.16 -13.89
C LEU A 149 -13.84 16.94 -14.12
N PHE A 150 -13.23 15.98 -13.41
CA PHE A 150 -11.82 15.62 -13.60
C PHE A 150 -11.54 15.21 -15.06
N ILE A 151 -12.31 14.29 -15.63
CA ILE A 151 -12.11 13.82 -17.02
C ILE A 151 -12.31 14.94 -18.04
N MET A 152 -13.29 15.80 -17.85
CA MET A 152 -13.49 16.97 -18.72
C MET A 152 -12.28 17.89 -18.68
N LEU A 153 -11.76 18.24 -17.48
CA LEU A 153 -10.60 19.10 -17.33
C LEU A 153 -9.32 18.45 -17.86
N HIS A 154 -9.10 17.17 -17.57
CA HIS A 154 -7.97 16.40 -18.09
C HIS A 154 -7.97 16.41 -19.64
N SER A 155 -9.14 16.28 -20.26
CA SER A 155 -9.28 16.22 -21.71
C SER A 155 -8.93 17.50 -22.47
N ILE A 156 -8.74 18.60 -21.76
CA ILE A 156 -8.37 19.93 -22.27
C ILE A 156 -7.11 20.50 -21.57
N ASP A 157 -6.29 19.60 -21.00
CA ASP A 157 -5.01 19.89 -20.38
C ASP A 157 -5.08 20.94 -19.22
N ILE A 158 -6.16 20.90 -18.45
CA ILE A 158 -6.26 21.66 -17.20
C ILE A 158 -5.89 20.73 -16.05
N PRO A 159 -4.81 21.06 -15.27
CA PRO A 159 -4.37 20.24 -14.16
C PRO A 159 -5.46 20.11 -13.10
N ALA A 160 -5.84 18.89 -12.80
CA ALA A 160 -6.85 18.58 -11.80
C ALA A 160 -6.64 17.20 -11.20
N PHE A 161 -7.21 16.93 -10.04
CA PHE A 161 -7.30 15.60 -9.46
C PHE A 161 -8.51 15.47 -8.53
N VAL A 162 -8.92 14.23 -8.31
CA VAL A 162 -10.00 13.91 -7.38
C VAL A 162 -9.44 13.75 -5.97
N CYS A 163 -10.15 14.29 -5.00
CA CYS A 163 -9.86 14.14 -3.59
C CYS A 163 -11.06 13.45 -2.90
N ASN A 164 -10.76 12.45 -2.10
CA ASN A 164 -11.72 11.81 -1.22
C ASN A 164 -11.46 12.21 0.23
N GLY A 165 -12.50 12.26 1.04
CA GLY A 165 -12.39 12.63 2.44
C GLY A 165 -13.74 12.76 3.11
N VAL A 166 -13.82 13.68 4.07
CA VAL A 166 -15.03 13.93 4.85
C VAL A 166 -15.47 15.38 4.67
N LEU A 167 -16.74 15.58 4.34
CA LEU A 167 -17.43 16.86 4.46
C LEU A 167 -18.08 16.91 5.85
N ASN A 168 -17.49 17.67 6.75
CA ASN A 168 -17.97 17.79 8.13
C ASN A 168 -19.13 18.78 8.23
N PRO A 169 -20.29 18.43 8.84
CA PRO A 169 -20.61 17.19 9.56
C PRO A 169 -21.33 16.11 8.71
N VAL A 170 -21.36 16.23 7.40
CA VAL A 170 -22.22 15.44 6.49
C VAL A 170 -21.74 13.99 6.35
N GLY A 171 -20.43 13.75 6.25
CA GLY A 171 -19.87 12.42 6.07
C GLY A 171 -18.92 12.29 4.89
N GLY A 172 -18.74 11.08 4.34
CA GLY A 172 -17.86 10.82 3.22
C GLY A 172 -18.22 11.65 1.98
N HIS A 173 -17.19 12.22 1.34
CA HIS A 173 -17.38 13.16 0.24
C HIS A 173 -16.21 13.10 -0.75
N ALA A 174 -16.49 13.44 -2.01
CA ALA A 174 -15.50 13.59 -3.06
C ALA A 174 -15.62 14.96 -3.72
N TRP A 175 -14.46 15.55 -4.05
CA TRP A 175 -14.33 16.85 -4.71
C TRP A 175 -13.08 16.90 -5.58
N ASN A 176 -12.81 18.03 -6.21
CA ASN A 176 -11.61 18.21 -7.01
C ASN A 176 -10.69 19.27 -6.42
N TYR A 177 -9.40 19.13 -6.71
CA TYR A 177 -8.45 20.23 -6.76
C TYR A 177 -8.16 20.54 -8.23
N VAL A 178 -8.16 21.82 -8.57
CA VAL A 178 -7.95 22.29 -9.94
C VAL A 178 -6.88 23.38 -9.93
N ASN A 179 -5.92 23.30 -10.82
CA ASN A 179 -4.94 24.35 -11.02
C ASN A 179 -5.41 25.30 -12.11
N CYS A 180 -5.56 26.57 -11.75
CA CYS A 180 -5.79 27.65 -12.71
C CYS A 180 -4.71 28.70 -12.50
N ASP A 181 -4.00 29.01 -13.57
CA ASP A 181 -2.98 30.06 -13.60
C ASP A 181 -1.88 29.88 -12.51
N GLY A 182 -1.45 28.63 -12.31
CA GLY A 182 -0.37 28.27 -11.38
C GLY A 182 -0.78 28.17 -9.90
N LYS A 183 -2.08 28.19 -9.59
CA LYS A 183 -2.58 28.04 -8.23
C LYS A 183 -3.60 26.93 -8.12
N TRP A 184 -3.48 26.13 -7.05
CA TRP A 184 -4.44 25.08 -6.72
C TRP A 184 -5.64 25.65 -5.99
N TYR A 185 -6.82 25.25 -6.45
CA TYR A 185 -8.12 25.63 -5.90
C TYR A 185 -8.95 24.41 -5.56
N VAL A 186 -9.73 24.50 -4.49
CA VAL A 186 -10.81 23.53 -4.19
C VAL A 186 -11.96 23.77 -5.15
N SER A 187 -12.50 22.70 -5.71
CA SER A 187 -13.66 22.71 -6.61
C SER A 187 -14.60 21.59 -6.22
N ASP A 188 -15.80 21.95 -5.81
CA ASP A 188 -16.84 20.98 -5.42
C ASP A 188 -18.11 21.22 -6.22
N PRO A 189 -18.32 20.47 -7.33
CA PRO A 189 -19.48 20.70 -8.19
C PRO A 189 -20.81 20.25 -7.58
N THR A 190 -20.80 19.54 -6.44
CA THR A 190 -22.04 19.16 -5.75
C THR A 190 -22.59 20.24 -4.84
N ASN A 191 -21.74 21.17 -4.39
CA ASN A 191 -22.09 22.25 -3.46
C ASN A 191 -22.17 23.61 -4.12
N SER A 192 -23.26 24.33 -3.89
CA SER A 192 -23.62 25.55 -4.61
C SER A 192 -22.74 26.78 -4.35
N GLY A 193 -21.82 26.75 -3.42
CA GLY A 193 -21.00 27.89 -3.02
C GLY A 193 -19.52 27.79 -3.28
N SER A 194 -19.05 26.67 -3.85
CA SER A 194 -17.63 26.29 -3.81
C SER A 194 -17.01 26.08 -5.19
N TRP A 195 -17.18 27.03 -6.10
CA TRP A 195 -16.68 26.86 -7.45
C TRP A 195 -15.16 27.03 -7.58
N LEU A 196 -14.54 28.02 -6.93
CA LEU A 196 -13.09 28.16 -6.82
C LEU A 196 -12.71 28.76 -5.47
N MET A 197 -12.07 27.97 -4.62
CA MET A 197 -11.52 28.43 -3.35
C MET A 197 -10.06 28.06 -3.28
N VAL A 198 -9.22 28.98 -2.78
CA VAL A 198 -7.77 28.71 -2.63
C VAL A 198 -7.57 27.46 -1.79
N ALA A 199 -6.80 26.49 -2.30
CA ALA A 199 -6.62 25.19 -1.70
C ALA A 199 -6.10 25.21 -0.24
N THR A 200 -5.34 26.26 0.09
CA THR A 200 -4.80 26.51 1.44
C THR A 200 -5.74 27.32 2.32
N SER A 201 -6.84 27.86 1.76
CA SER A 201 -7.79 28.59 2.57
C SER A 201 -8.54 27.64 3.49
N SER A 202 -9.00 28.17 4.60
CA SER A 202 -9.66 27.51 5.70
C SER A 202 -11.06 26.99 5.36
N TYR A 203 -11.25 26.30 4.23
CA TYR A 203 -12.48 25.52 4.07
C TYR A 203 -12.41 24.36 5.06
N SER A 204 -12.77 24.69 6.30
CA SER A 204 -12.59 23.83 7.47
C SER A 204 -13.47 22.59 7.44
N HIS A 205 -14.41 22.52 6.50
CA HIS A 205 -15.38 21.44 6.40
C HIS A 205 -14.93 20.29 5.50
N LEU A 206 -14.02 20.52 4.54
CA LEU A 206 -13.46 19.46 3.70
C LEU A 206 -12.16 18.95 4.32
N LEU A 207 -12.20 17.70 4.76
CA LEU A 207 -11.08 17.00 5.43
C LEU A 207 -10.55 15.90 4.51
N PRO A 208 -9.51 16.18 3.71
CA PRO A 208 -9.00 15.22 2.74
C PRO A 208 -8.37 13.99 3.42
N SER A 209 -8.65 12.80 2.89
CA SER A 209 -8.05 11.54 3.31
C SER A 209 -7.18 10.91 2.23
N SER A 210 -7.50 11.13 0.96
CA SER A 210 -6.78 10.53 -0.16
C SER A 210 -6.79 11.46 -1.37
N PHE A 211 -5.69 11.49 -2.12
CA PHE A 211 -5.57 12.20 -3.39
C PHE A 211 -5.30 11.20 -4.51
N ASP A 212 -6.03 11.34 -5.59
CA ASP A 212 -5.80 10.57 -6.81
C ASP A 212 -4.74 11.26 -7.69
N VAL A 213 -3.54 11.42 -7.15
CA VAL A 213 -2.43 12.11 -7.79
C VAL A 213 -1.09 11.64 -7.21
N VAL A 214 -0.06 11.61 -8.05
CA VAL A 214 1.33 11.52 -7.60
C VAL A 214 1.77 12.93 -7.17
N LEU A 215 2.08 13.09 -5.88
CA LEU A 215 2.46 14.39 -5.32
C LEU A 215 3.80 14.88 -5.83
N ALA A 216 4.81 14.00 -5.81
CA ALA A 216 6.16 14.32 -6.23
C ALA A 216 7.01 13.06 -6.44
N LYS A 217 8.13 13.25 -7.15
CA LYS A 217 9.24 12.30 -7.25
C LYS A 217 10.44 12.88 -6.49
N GLU A 218 10.97 12.14 -5.54
CA GLU A 218 12.20 12.49 -4.82
C GLU A 218 13.13 11.27 -4.83
N ASN A 219 14.38 11.44 -5.29
CA ASN A 219 15.40 10.39 -5.35
C ASN A 219 14.94 9.06 -6.00
N GLY A 220 14.16 9.13 -7.09
CA GLY A 220 13.64 7.95 -7.76
C GLY A 220 12.44 7.30 -7.08
N VAL A 221 11.90 7.91 -6.03
CA VAL A 221 10.73 7.43 -5.31
C VAL A 221 9.54 8.35 -5.58
N TRP A 222 8.38 7.76 -5.88
CA TRP A 222 7.15 8.47 -6.17
C TRP A 222 6.21 8.36 -4.99
N PHE A 223 5.63 9.48 -4.60
CA PHE A 223 4.77 9.62 -3.43
C PHE A 223 3.36 10.03 -3.81
N ASN A 224 2.38 9.48 -3.11
CA ASN A 224 1.00 9.97 -3.08
C ASN A 224 0.50 10.08 -1.63
N TYR A 225 -0.72 10.58 -1.45
CA TYR A 225 -1.36 10.62 -0.14
C TYR A 225 -2.60 9.75 -0.16
N ASN A 226 -2.59 8.70 0.65
CA ASN A 226 -3.67 7.73 0.70
C ASN A 226 -3.99 7.36 2.15
N GLU A 227 -5.26 7.30 2.50
CA GLU A 227 -5.75 6.91 3.83
C GLU A 227 -5.01 7.59 4.99
N TYR A 228 -4.82 8.90 4.88
CA TYR A 228 -4.08 9.73 5.84
C TYR A 228 -2.58 9.44 5.93
N HIS A 229 -2.01 8.73 4.97
CA HIS A 229 -0.59 8.40 4.94
C HIS A 229 0.11 9.03 3.74
N LEU A 230 1.31 9.59 3.96
CA LEU A 230 2.25 9.79 2.86
C LEU A 230 2.76 8.41 2.46
N ASN A 231 2.41 8.01 1.26
CA ASN A 231 2.62 6.67 0.74
C ASN A 231 3.62 6.66 -0.41
N ILE A 232 4.46 5.64 -0.45
CA ILE A 232 5.28 5.32 -1.62
C ILE A 232 4.43 4.51 -2.59
N CYS A 233 4.18 5.07 -3.77
CA CYS A 233 3.37 4.44 -4.80
C CYS A 233 4.17 3.84 -5.97
N SER A 234 5.45 4.23 -6.14
CA SER A 234 6.35 3.65 -7.14
C SER A 234 7.80 3.92 -6.78
N VAL A 235 8.71 3.07 -7.28
CA VAL A 235 10.15 3.17 -7.04
C VAL A 235 10.89 2.86 -8.35
N ASP A 236 11.74 3.80 -8.78
CA ASP A 236 12.60 3.68 -9.97
C ASP A 236 14.05 3.35 -9.60
N SER A 237 14.36 3.07 -8.32
CA SER A 237 15.72 2.71 -7.90
C SER A 237 16.22 1.47 -8.64
N SER A 238 17.46 1.52 -9.13
CA SER A 238 18.14 0.38 -9.70
C SER A 238 18.93 -0.45 -8.70
N GLU A 239 18.92 -0.05 -7.43
CA GLU A 239 19.60 -0.76 -6.36
C GLU A 239 18.92 -2.08 -6.07
N GLU A 240 19.71 -3.09 -5.69
CA GLU A 240 19.20 -4.41 -5.32
C GLU A 240 18.43 -4.37 -4.00
N ILE A 241 18.87 -3.52 -3.08
CA ILE A 241 18.24 -3.28 -1.77
C ILE A 241 17.57 -1.92 -1.79
N PHE A 242 16.26 -1.89 -1.64
CA PHE A 242 15.51 -0.66 -1.48
C PHE A 242 15.25 -0.37 0.00
N VAL A 243 15.86 0.70 0.49
CA VAL A 243 15.63 1.22 1.84
C VAL A 243 14.48 2.22 1.79
N VAL A 244 13.36 1.89 2.45
CA VAL A 244 12.20 2.78 2.53
C VAL A 244 12.58 4.06 3.29
N PRO A 245 12.46 5.26 2.69
CA PRO A 245 12.86 6.51 3.32
C PRO A 245 12.02 6.80 4.58
N PHE A 246 12.66 7.40 5.59
CA PHE A 246 11.98 7.80 6.83
C PHE A 246 11.04 8.98 6.60
N SER A 247 11.49 9.97 5.84
CA SER A 247 10.74 11.18 5.53
C SER A 247 10.89 11.57 4.05
N ALA A 248 9.90 12.26 3.52
CA ALA A 248 9.92 12.89 2.21
C ALA A 248 9.01 14.12 2.21
N LEU A 249 9.27 15.08 1.34
CA LEU A 249 8.44 16.28 1.17
C LEU A 249 8.21 17.08 2.48
N GLY A 250 9.02 16.87 3.51
CA GLY A 250 8.86 17.45 4.85
C GLY A 250 7.87 16.68 5.75
N TYR A 251 7.49 15.46 5.39
CA TYR A 251 6.57 14.60 6.16
C TYR A 251 7.17 13.23 6.39
N GLN A 252 6.73 12.58 7.45
CA GLN A 252 7.08 11.19 7.71
C GLN A 252 6.38 10.29 6.69
N VAL A 253 7.13 9.40 6.05
CA VAL A 253 6.58 8.35 5.21
C VAL A 253 6.04 7.26 6.13
N THR A 254 4.77 6.95 6.05
CA THR A 254 4.10 6.00 6.97
C THR A 254 3.44 4.83 6.25
N SER A 255 3.48 4.83 4.93
CA SER A 255 2.94 3.75 4.10
C SER A 255 3.88 3.39 2.95
N PHE A 256 3.94 2.12 2.64
CA PHE A 256 4.60 1.57 1.47
C PHE A 256 3.61 0.64 0.74
N SER A 257 2.93 1.18 -0.25
CA SER A 257 1.93 0.46 -1.03
C SER A 257 2.06 0.83 -2.51
N PRO A 258 3.01 0.22 -3.21
CA PRO A 258 3.24 0.50 -4.61
C PRO A 258 2.02 0.13 -5.45
N THR A 259 1.65 1.03 -6.36
CA THR A 259 0.54 0.85 -7.30
C THR A 259 1.03 0.48 -8.72
N LYS A 260 2.34 0.54 -8.92
CA LYS A 260 3.03 0.11 -10.14
C LYS A 260 4.13 -0.88 -9.78
N PRO A 261 4.52 -1.78 -10.69
CA PRO A 261 5.63 -2.68 -10.46
C PRO A 261 6.91 -1.93 -10.10
N LEU A 262 7.59 -2.40 -9.06
CA LEU A 262 8.90 -1.90 -8.67
C LEU A 262 9.94 -2.25 -9.75
N ASN A 263 11.08 -1.53 -9.72
CA ASN A 263 12.20 -1.86 -10.60
C ASN A 263 12.57 -3.35 -10.40
N PRO A 264 12.73 -4.11 -11.51
CA PRO A 264 12.99 -5.54 -11.46
C PRO A 264 14.34 -5.93 -10.81
N ASN A 265 15.22 -4.97 -10.57
CA ASN A 265 16.49 -5.22 -9.88
C ASN A 265 16.33 -5.29 -8.36
N ILE A 266 15.23 -4.77 -7.80
CA ILE A 266 14.98 -4.79 -6.36
C ILE A 266 14.67 -6.23 -5.93
N ARG A 267 15.56 -6.78 -5.09
CA ARG A 267 15.44 -8.11 -4.47
C ARG A 267 15.08 -8.04 -3.00
N GLN A 268 15.49 -6.97 -2.34
CA GLN A 268 15.24 -6.76 -0.91
C GLN A 268 14.61 -5.41 -0.65
N ILE A 269 13.71 -5.38 0.33
CA ILE A 269 13.09 -4.15 0.84
C ILE A 269 13.35 -4.04 2.34
N ASN A 270 13.89 -2.91 2.78
CA ASN A 270 14.10 -2.61 4.19
C ASN A 270 13.06 -1.61 4.67
N ILE A 271 12.18 -2.05 5.57
CA ILE A 271 11.03 -1.31 6.09
C ILE A 271 11.40 -0.69 7.43
N GLY A 272 11.45 0.63 7.51
CA GLY A 272 11.78 1.37 8.73
C GLY A 272 10.67 1.35 9.80
N LYS A 273 11.03 1.80 11.01
CA LYS A 273 10.13 1.87 12.18
C LYS A 273 8.92 2.79 11.99
N ASN A 274 9.00 3.71 11.05
CA ASN A 274 7.96 4.69 10.71
C ASN A 274 6.78 4.11 9.90
N ILE A 275 6.95 2.96 9.25
CA ILE A 275 5.93 2.37 8.39
C ILE A 275 4.83 1.70 9.22
N LYS A 276 3.58 2.10 8.96
CA LYS A 276 2.36 1.63 9.64
C LYS A 276 1.39 0.91 8.69
N SER A 277 1.59 1.07 7.38
CA SER A 277 0.75 0.44 6.35
C SER A 277 1.61 -0.11 5.21
N LEU A 278 1.28 -1.32 4.75
CA LEU A 278 1.84 -1.97 3.54
C LEU A 278 0.77 -2.13 2.45
N GLY A 279 -0.30 -1.33 2.52
CA GLY A 279 -1.50 -1.49 1.71
C GLY A 279 -2.47 -2.49 2.34
N GLU A 280 -3.75 -2.35 2.00
CA GLU A 280 -4.79 -3.24 2.55
C GLU A 280 -4.85 -4.60 1.84
N SER A 281 -4.31 -4.69 0.64
CA SER A 281 -4.38 -5.90 -0.15
C SER A 281 -3.09 -6.69 -0.04
N TYR A 282 -3.16 -7.89 0.54
CA TYR A 282 -2.10 -8.91 0.50
C TYR A 282 -1.54 -9.08 -0.93
N MET A 283 -2.39 -8.95 -1.94
CA MET A 283 -2.03 -9.12 -3.34
C MET A 283 -1.33 -7.87 -3.94
N GLY A 284 -1.53 -6.68 -3.38
CA GLY A 284 -1.02 -5.43 -3.96
C GLY A 284 0.51 -5.38 -4.01
N LEU A 285 1.17 -5.61 -2.89
CA LEU A 285 2.64 -5.63 -2.83
C LEU A 285 3.21 -6.81 -3.64
N MET A 286 2.58 -7.98 -3.57
CA MET A 286 3.01 -9.19 -4.28
C MET A 286 3.02 -8.98 -5.82
N TYR A 287 1.99 -8.36 -6.38
CA TYR A 287 1.95 -8.06 -7.82
C TYR A 287 2.93 -6.96 -8.23
N ASN A 288 3.14 -5.99 -7.35
CA ASN A 288 3.98 -4.83 -7.66
C ASN A 288 5.44 -4.99 -7.23
N ALA A 289 5.77 -6.07 -6.51
CA ALA A 289 7.14 -6.43 -6.13
C ALA A 289 7.47 -7.88 -6.51
N PRO A 290 7.32 -8.28 -7.81
CA PRO A 290 7.37 -9.69 -8.23
C PRO A 290 8.76 -10.32 -8.09
N ASN A 291 9.82 -9.52 -8.00
CA ASN A 291 11.21 -9.98 -7.93
C ASN A 291 11.80 -9.88 -6.51
N VAL A 292 11.01 -9.44 -5.54
CA VAL A 292 11.48 -9.33 -4.15
C VAL A 292 11.54 -10.71 -3.51
N GLU A 293 12.71 -11.02 -2.97
CA GLU A 293 13.06 -12.29 -2.33
C GLU A 293 13.08 -12.16 -0.79
N TYR A 294 13.28 -10.95 -0.28
CA TYR A 294 13.47 -10.71 1.14
C TYR A 294 12.92 -9.37 1.59
N ILE A 295 12.25 -9.33 2.73
CA ILE A 295 11.84 -8.07 3.36
C ILE A 295 12.34 -8.04 4.80
N GLU A 296 13.13 -7.02 5.13
CA GLU A 296 13.59 -6.78 6.49
C GLU A 296 12.76 -5.67 7.13
N VAL A 297 12.31 -5.89 8.35
CA VAL A 297 11.56 -4.90 9.13
C VAL A 297 12.40 -4.47 10.33
N ASP A 298 12.54 -3.15 10.51
CA ASP A 298 13.22 -2.56 11.66
C ASP A 298 12.65 -3.13 12.97
N PRO A 299 13.50 -3.67 13.86
CA PRO A 299 13.04 -4.21 15.16
C PRO A 299 12.26 -3.21 16.01
N GLU A 300 12.50 -1.90 15.83
CA GLU A 300 11.74 -0.83 16.49
C GLU A 300 10.37 -0.53 15.83
N ASN A 301 10.03 -1.17 14.71
CA ASN A 301 8.72 -1.01 14.11
C ASN A 301 7.65 -1.61 15.03
N THR A 302 6.63 -0.80 15.36
CA THR A 302 5.57 -1.19 16.32
C THR A 302 4.40 -1.90 15.67
N THR A 303 4.34 -1.91 14.33
CA THR A 303 3.19 -2.45 13.57
C THR A 303 3.54 -3.78 12.89
N PHE A 304 4.78 -3.90 12.41
CA PHE A 304 5.24 -5.06 11.66
C PHE A 304 6.50 -5.65 12.27
N ALA A 305 6.77 -6.90 11.92
CA ALA A 305 8.03 -7.59 12.15
C ALA A 305 8.36 -8.45 10.93
N SER A 306 9.63 -8.78 10.74
CA SER A 306 10.05 -9.81 9.79
C SER A 306 10.67 -11.00 10.51
N TYR A 307 10.48 -12.17 9.92
CA TYR A 307 11.18 -13.39 10.31
C TYR A 307 11.64 -14.08 9.04
N LEU A 308 12.93 -14.20 8.87
CA LEU A 308 13.57 -14.77 7.67
C LEU A 308 12.98 -14.20 6.35
N GLY A 309 12.79 -12.88 6.30
CA GLY A 309 12.26 -12.18 5.13
C GLY A 309 10.74 -12.17 4.98
N VAL A 310 10.02 -12.96 5.77
CA VAL A 310 8.55 -13.00 5.78
C VAL A 310 8.00 -11.96 6.74
N VAL A 311 6.97 -11.21 6.34
CA VAL A 311 6.43 -10.09 7.12
C VAL A 311 5.18 -10.48 7.88
N TYR A 312 5.13 -10.07 9.14
CA TYR A 312 4.03 -10.29 10.06
C TYR A 312 3.53 -8.97 10.64
N ARG A 313 2.23 -8.87 10.86
CA ARG A 313 1.62 -7.78 11.64
C ARG A 313 1.61 -8.15 13.11
N LYS A 314 2.04 -7.23 13.95
CA LYS A 314 1.97 -7.35 15.41
C LYS A 314 0.55 -7.06 15.88
N ASN A 315 -0.06 -7.99 16.60
CA ASN A 315 -1.38 -7.84 17.20
C ASN A 315 -1.31 -8.25 18.69
N GLY A 316 -0.89 -7.30 19.54
CA GLY A 316 -0.52 -7.61 20.92
C GLY A 316 0.69 -8.53 20.97
N ASN A 317 0.51 -9.71 21.57
CA ASN A 317 1.54 -10.75 21.66
C ASN A 317 1.51 -11.74 20.48
N GLU A 318 0.56 -11.57 19.56
CA GLU A 318 0.39 -12.45 18.41
C GLU A 318 1.02 -11.84 17.14
N PHE A 319 1.45 -12.71 16.24
CA PHE A 319 1.96 -12.35 14.92
C PHE A 319 1.02 -12.92 13.86
N GLN A 320 0.48 -12.05 13.03
CA GLN A 320 -0.35 -12.44 11.91
C GLN A 320 0.47 -12.35 10.63
N LEU A 321 0.60 -13.46 9.90
CA LEU A 321 1.24 -13.47 8.59
C LEU A 321 0.59 -12.41 7.69
N THR A 322 1.41 -11.51 7.17
CA THR A 322 0.94 -10.41 6.34
C THR A 322 1.42 -10.53 4.91
N TYR A 323 2.71 -10.91 4.72
CA TYR A 323 3.27 -10.92 3.39
C TYR A 323 4.47 -11.89 3.29
N ILE A 324 4.46 -12.72 2.25
CA ILE A 324 5.59 -13.54 1.81
C ILE A 324 6.15 -12.91 0.54
N PRO A 325 7.44 -12.56 0.44
CA PRO A 325 8.04 -12.00 -0.76
C PRO A 325 7.78 -12.87 -2.00
N ALA A 326 7.37 -12.23 -3.10
CA ALA A 326 6.84 -12.93 -4.27
C ALA A 326 7.83 -13.86 -4.98
N ALA A 327 9.14 -13.57 -4.88
CA ALA A 327 10.20 -14.38 -5.47
C ALA A 327 10.89 -15.34 -4.47
N MET A 328 10.43 -15.39 -3.21
CA MET A 328 11.00 -16.26 -2.20
C MET A 328 10.71 -17.72 -2.53
N LYS A 329 11.75 -18.53 -2.70
CA LYS A 329 11.63 -19.96 -3.07
C LYS A 329 11.52 -20.88 -1.87
N CYS A 330 12.26 -20.59 -0.81
CA CYS A 330 12.22 -21.34 0.45
C CYS A 330 11.61 -20.45 1.52
N VAL A 331 10.43 -20.83 2.02
CA VAL A 331 9.68 -20.08 3.00
C VAL A 331 9.65 -20.81 4.33
N GLU A 332 10.20 -20.19 5.36
CA GLU A 332 10.04 -20.65 6.73
C GLU A 332 9.09 -19.71 7.48
N LEU A 333 8.04 -20.26 8.05
CA LEU A 333 7.05 -19.47 8.79
C LEU A 333 7.40 -19.40 10.28
N MET A 334 7.00 -18.31 10.95
CA MET A 334 7.00 -18.26 12.41
C MET A 334 6.07 -19.31 12.99
N PRO A 335 6.34 -19.79 14.23
CA PRO A 335 5.41 -20.66 14.93
C PRO A 335 4.02 -20.04 15.02
N MET A 336 3.00 -20.81 14.66
CA MET A 336 1.60 -20.44 14.81
C MET A 336 0.78 -21.66 15.25
N GLU A 337 -0.18 -21.46 16.13
CA GLU A 337 -0.96 -22.59 16.65
C GLU A 337 -1.72 -23.30 15.52
N THR A 338 -2.33 -22.53 14.63
CA THR A 338 -3.10 -23.07 13.51
C THR A 338 -2.83 -22.30 12.23
N MET A 339 -2.50 -23.04 11.16
CA MET A 339 -2.53 -22.49 9.80
C MET A 339 -3.97 -22.61 9.28
N TYR A 340 -4.68 -21.49 9.30
CA TYR A 340 -6.06 -21.41 8.81
C TYR A 340 -6.12 -21.44 7.29
N LYS A 341 -7.33 -21.54 6.75
CA LYS A 341 -7.57 -21.41 5.31
C LYS A 341 -6.89 -20.17 4.74
N ASN A 342 -6.19 -20.35 3.60
CA ASN A 342 -5.46 -19.30 2.90
C ASN A 342 -4.31 -18.64 3.72
N THR A 343 -3.76 -19.33 4.72
CA THR A 343 -2.55 -18.85 5.40
C THR A 343 -1.43 -18.65 4.40
N VAL A 344 -1.22 -19.60 3.48
CA VAL A 344 -0.34 -19.42 2.32
C VAL A 344 -1.21 -19.55 1.06
N TYR A 345 -1.28 -18.47 0.26
CA TYR A 345 -2.19 -18.41 -0.87
C TYR A 345 -1.55 -17.74 -2.09
N ARG A 346 -1.62 -18.44 -3.24
CA ARG A 346 -1.14 -17.95 -4.55
C ARG A 346 0.31 -17.49 -4.53
N HIS A 347 1.23 -18.38 -4.19
CA HIS A 347 2.66 -18.10 -4.20
C HIS A 347 3.35 -18.93 -5.28
N ASP A 348 3.63 -18.30 -6.42
CA ASP A 348 4.13 -19.00 -7.62
C ASP A 348 5.61 -19.38 -7.52
N ALA A 349 6.44 -18.63 -6.79
CA ALA A 349 7.88 -18.90 -6.70
C ALA A 349 8.25 -19.96 -5.66
N MET A 350 7.39 -20.24 -4.68
CA MET A 350 7.69 -21.11 -3.56
C MET A 350 7.92 -22.56 -4.03
N GLU A 351 9.09 -23.08 -3.75
CA GLU A 351 9.47 -24.49 -4.02
C GLU A 351 9.47 -25.33 -2.73
N THR A 352 9.78 -24.69 -1.60
CA THR A 352 9.88 -25.31 -0.28
C THR A 352 9.14 -24.50 0.78
N LEU A 353 8.36 -25.16 1.61
CA LEU A 353 7.70 -24.59 2.79
C LEU A 353 8.20 -25.30 4.05
N ILE A 354 8.64 -24.53 5.04
CA ILE A 354 9.02 -25.05 6.36
C ILE A 354 8.00 -24.53 7.37
N VAL A 355 7.23 -25.45 7.92
CA VAL A 355 6.28 -25.17 9.00
C VAL A 355 7.01 -25.24 10.32
N ALA A 356 6.97 -24.17 11.10
CA ALA A 356 7.74 -24.09 12.33
C ALA A 356 7.30 -25.10 13.40
N PRO A 357 8.23 -25.57 14.22
CA PRO A 357 7.92 -26.35 15.43
C PRO A 357 6.92 -25.61 16.32
N GLY A 358 5.97 -26.32 16.91
CA GLY A 358 4.88 -25.74 17.71
C GLY A 358 3.60 -25.48 16.94
N THR A 359 3.61 -25.55 15.61
CA THR A 359 2.37 -25.51 14.82
C THR A 359 1.56 -26.77 15.10
N LYS A 360 0.35 -26.63 15.62
CA LYS A 360 -0.49 -27.77 16.03
C LYS A 360 -1.34 -28.32 14.89
N LYS A 361 -1.77 -27.43 13.97
CA LYS A 361 -2.72 -27.81 12.94
C LYS A 361 -2.54 -27.04 11.64
N ILE A 362 -2.70 -27.73 10.51
CA ILE A 362 -2.91 -27.13 9.18
C ILE A 362 -4.33 -27.49 8.73
N GLU A 363 -5.20 -26.49 8.65
CA GLU A 363 -6.58 -26.68 8.22
C GLU A 363 -6.70 -26.95 6.72
N ALA A 364 -7.90 -27.38 6.29
CA ALA A 364 -8.21 -27.52 4.87
C ALA A 364 -7.96 -26.18 4.13
N TRP A 365 -7.28 -26.26 2.98
CA TRP A 365 -6.83 -25.11 2.20
C TRP A 365 -5.89 -24.15 2.96
N GLY A 366 -5.17 -24.64 3.97
CA GLY A 366 -4.15 -23.85 4.68
C GLY A 366 -3.04 -23.37 3.76
N VAL A 367 -2.70 -24.18 2.75
CA VAL A 367 -1.76 -23.85 1.66
C VAL A 367 -2.48 -24.10 0.34
N GLU A 368 -2.72 -23.04 -0.44
CA GLU A 368 -3.55 -23.12 -1.64
C GLU A 368 -2.94 -22.35 -2.81
N ASN A 369 -2.96 -22.96 -4.01
CA ASN A 369 -2.48 -22.36 -5.26
C ASN A 369 -1.00 -21.96 -5.23
N CYS A 370 -0.13 -22.88 -4.83
CA CYS A 370 1.33 -22.77 -4.85
C CYS A 370 1.90 -23.80 -5.86
N PRO A 371 1.81 -23.54 -7.18
CA PRO A 371 2.00 -24.58 -8.22
C PRO A 371 3.42 -25.13 -8.30
N ASN A 372 4.42 -24.41 -7.77
CA ASN A 372 5.81 -24.85 -7.75
C ASN A 372 6.24 -25.45 -6.41
N LEU A 373 5.36 -25.49 -5.39
CA LEU A 373 5.67 -26.09 -4.09
C LEU A 373 5.82 -27.61 -4.22
N LYS A 374 7.04 -28.09 -4.06
CA LYS A 374 7.43 -29.51 -4.17
C LYS A 374 7.58 -30.19 -2.80
N ILE A 375 8.03 -29.44 -1.80
CA ILE A 375 8.32 -29.99 -0.48
C ILE A 375 7.71 -29.13 0.61
N ALA A 376 7.00 -29.75 1.55
CA ALA A 376 6.65 -29.12 2.82
C ALA A 376 7.27 -29.93 3.97
N TYR A 377 8.08 -29.27 4.77
CA TYR A 377 8.57 -29.80 6.02
C TYR A 377 7.57 -29.47 7.12
N VAL A 378 7.01 -30.50 7.77
CA VAL A 378 5.95 -30.33 8.75
C VAL A 378 6.31 -31.09 10.03
N PRO A 379 6.25 -30.46 11.23
CA PRO A 379 6.55 -31.13 12.49
C PRO A 379 5.74 -32.44 12.68
N GLU A 380 6.32 -33.39 13.37
CA GLU A 380 5.74 -34.73 13.53
C GLU A 380 4.36 -34.69 14.20
N ASP A 381 4.18 -33.80 15.16
CA ASP A 381 2.97 -33.64 15.97
C ASP A 381 1.90 -32.71 15.36
N THR A 382 2.16 -32.11 14.20
CA THR A 382 1.18 -31.27 13.52
C THR A 382 0.05 -32.06 12.88
N GLU A 383 -1.19 -31.76 13.21
CA GLU A 383 -2.37 -32.30 12.52
C GLU A 383 -2.50 -31.68 11.13
N ILE A 384 -2.64 -32.51 10.10
CA ILE A 384 -2.86 -32.03 8.71
C ILE A 384 -4.25 -32.47 8.27
N ALA A 385 -5.13 -31.50 8.01
CA ALA A 385 -6.47 -31.75 7.52
C ALA A 385 -6.46 -32.30 6.08
N ASN A 386 -7.52 -33.02 5.71
CA ASN A 386 -7.73 -33.36 4.32
C ASN A 386 -7.80 -32.07 3.47
N ASN A 387 -7.15 -32.09 2.31
CA ASN A 387 -7.04 -30.92 1.44
C ASN A 387 -6.34 -29.70 2.09
N ALA A 388 -5.47 -29.91 3.07
CA ALA A 388 -4.66 -28.83 3.64
C ALA A 388 -3.75 -28.18 2.59
N PHE A 389 -3.24 -28.97 1.65
CA PHE A 389 -2.42 -28.53 0.51
C PHE A 389 -3.19 -28.79 -0.78
N THR A 390 -3.49 -27.73 -1.53
CA THR A 390 -4.21 -27.78 -2.80
C THR A 390 -3.60 -26.88 -3.85
N GLY A 391 -3.62 -27.30 -5.12
CA GLY A 391 -3.01 -26.51 -6.20
C GLY A 391 -1.49 -26.38 -6.03
N VAL A 392 -0.84 -27.40 -5.50
CA VAL A 392 0.62 -27.54 -5.35
C VAL A 392 1.20 -28.35 -6.51
N HIS A 393 2.54 -28.47 -6.57
CA HIS A 393 3.23 -29.21 -7.63
C HIS A 393 2.76 -30.67 -7.68
N PRO A 394 2.67 -31.30 -8.88
CA PRO A 394 2.26 -32.72 -8.99
C PRO A 394 3.14 -33.71 -8.19
N ASP A 395 4.44 -33.41 -8.06
CA ASP A 395 5.39 -34.22 -7.29
C ASP A 395 5.53 -33.77 -5.83
N PHE A 396 4.54 -33.03 -5.31
CA PHE A 396 4.54 -32.51 -3.94
C PHE A 396 4.68 -33.63 -2.90
N GLN A 397 5.54 -33.40 -1.91
CA GLN A 397 5.80 -34.27 -0.80
C GLN A 397 5.75 -33.55 0.54
N ILE A 398 5.23 -34.22 1.55
CA ILE A 398 5.30 -33.79 2.94
C ILE A 398 6.35 -34.65 3.64
N ILE A 399 7.35 -33.97 4.19
CA ILE A 399 8.40 -34.59 5.01
C ILE A 399 8.09 -34.28 6.46
N ARG A 400 7.91 -35.32 7.28
CA ARG A 400 7.65 -35.23 8.72
C ARG A 400 8.93 -35.28 9.52
N GLY A 401 9.04 -34.54 10.61
CA GLY A 401 10.17 -34.66 11.53
C GLY A 401 10.58 -33.35 12.23
N ASP A 402 11.73 -33.38 12.86
CA ASP A 402 12.37 -32.20 13.46
C ASP A 402 13.41 -31.64 12.49
N TYR A 403 13.20 -30.40 12.06
CA TYR A 403 13.99 -29.72 11.02
C TYR A 403 14.89 -28.63 11.56
N THR A 404 15.18 -28.62 12.86
CA THR A 404 16.04 -27.61 13.49
C THR A 404 17.47 -27.58 12.93
N ASN A 405 17.85 -28.58 12.13
CA ASN A 405 19.18 -28.74 11.54
C ASN A 405 19.10 -29.15 10.05
N ILE A 406 18.64 -28.27 9.16
CA ILE A 406 18.77 -28.48 7.72
C ILE A 406 19.71 -27.39 7.15
N PRO A 407 21.04 -27.61 7.18
CA PRO A 407 22.00 -26.63 6.63
C PRO A 407 21.90 -26.46 5.13
N GLU A 408 21.51 -27.51 4.40
CA GLU A 408 21.58 -27.58 2.93
C GLU A 408 20.48 -26.82 2.18
N ILE A 409 19.44 -26.31 2.87
CA ILE A 409 18.33 -25.58 2.22
C ILE A 409 18.57 -24.06 2.22
N ARG A 410 19.58 -23.58 2.93
CA ARG A 410 19.83 -22.13 3.15
C ARG A 410 20.96 -21.54 2.31
N GLU A 411 21.61 -22.33 1.46
CA GLU A 411 22.80 -21.92 0.70
C GLU A 411 22.60 -21.70 -0.80
N ASP A 412 21.36 -21.71 -1.34
CA ASP A 412 21.10 -21.48 -2.76
C ASP A 412 20.41 -20.12 -3.01
#